data_5c1b078a7b82e7641aca020068dd8e25
#
_entry.id   5c1b078a7b82e7641aca020068dd8e25
#
_cell.length_a   1.000
_cell.length_b   1.000
_cell.length_c   1.000
_cell.angle_alpha   90.00
_cell.angle_beta   90.00
_cell.angle_gamma   90.00
#
_symmetry.space_group_name_H-M   'P 1'
#
loop_
_entity.id
_entity.type
_entity.pdbx_description
1 polymer ?
#
loop_
_entity_poly.entity_id
_entity_poly.type
_entity_poly.pdbx_seq_one_letter_code
_entity_poly.pdbx_strand_id
1 'polypeptide(L)'
;MAPSDVVAIVRDADKAADLAAKGVEVRVADYADTDALGKALVGVDKVLLISSNEVGQRFAQHRNVIDAATSAGVLYLAYTSITKATESSNPLAPEHQQTEEYLAASGLAHTVLRNNWYHENYQAQLPAIAESGVLAAAAGDGKVAAASRKDFADGTAKVLTTDGHEGKVYEFTGDTALSYADIADAFGQVTGSEVVYQPVTAADVVAAMVQAGLDEETAGFVAAIDTSIAEGTLDLVDSILGQLIGRPTTTLVDVLRAA
;
A
#
# COMPACT_ATOMS: atom_id res chain seq x y z
N MET A 1 -5.74 17.22 14.84
CA MET A 1 -5.50 18.07 13.65
C MET A 1 -6.85 18.51 13.12
N ALA A 2 -7.07 19.80 12.87
CA ALA A 2 -8.29 20.28 12.25
C ALA A 2 -8.25 20.03 10.74
N PRO A 3 -9.40 19.87 10.05
CA PRO A 3 -9.41 19.74 8.59
C PRO A 3 -8.74 20.91 7.86
N SER A 4 -8.83 22.14 8.41
CA SER A 4 -8.15 23.33 7.90
C SER A 4 -6.61 23.28 7.95
N ASP A 5 -6.04 22.34 8.72
CA ASP A 5 -4.60 22.15 8.82
C ASP A 5 -4.10 21.12 7.80
N VAL A 6 -4.99 20.59 6.97
CA VAL A 6 -4.71 19.55 5.98
C VAL A 6 -4.86 20.09 4.58
N VAL A 7 -3.86 19.86 3.75
CA VAL A 7 -3.91 20.06 2.30
C VAL A 7 -3.95 18.71 1.61
N ALA A 8 -4.97 18.45 0.81
CA ALA A 8 -5.05 17.29 -0.06
C ALA A 8 -4.58 17.65 -1.46
N ILE A 9 -3.43 17.09 -1.88
CA ILE A 9 -2.93 17.22 -3.24
C ILE A 9 -3.46 16.05 -4.06
N VAL A 10 -4.23 16.34 -5.10
CA VAL A 10 -4.95 15.35 -5.90
C VAL A 10 -4.80 15.64 -7.39
N ARG A 11 -4.94 14.61 -8.23
CA ARG A 11 -4.95 14.79 -9.69
C ARG A 11 -6.27 15.35 -10.22
N ASP A 12 -7.36 15.11 -9.49
CA ASP A 12 -8.72 15.45 -9.88
C ASP A 12 -9.47 16.00 -8.66
N ALA A 13 -9.84 17.28 -8.68
CA ALA A 13 -10.51 17.94 -7.58
C ALA A 13 -11.91 17.37 -7.30
N ASP A 14 -12.60 16.88 -8.32
CA ASP A 14 -13.97 16.33 -8.16
C ASP A 14 -13.96 15.07 -7.30
N LYS A 15 -12.88 14.28 -7.37
CA LYS A 15 -12.67 13.08 -6.53
C LYS A 15 -12.34 13.40 -5.07
N ALA A 16 -12.02 14.64 -4.75
CA ALA A 16 -11.74 15.13 -3.41
C ALA A 16 -12.88 16.01 -2.83
N ALA A 17 -14.05 16.06 -3.46
CA ALA A 17 -15.17 16.85 -3.03
C ALA A 17 -15.58 16.59 -1.56
N ASP A 18 -15.53 15.32 -1.13
CA ASP A 18 -15.83 14.93 0.25
C ASP A 18 -14.83 15.51 1.27
N LEU A 19 -13.55 15.65 0.87
CA LEU A 19 -12.53 16.28 1.71
C LEU A 19 -12.73 17.78 1.78
N ALA A 20 -13.02 18.42 0.64
CA ALA A 20 -13.34 19.84 0.57
C ALA A 20 -14.58 20.19 1.43
N ALA A 21 -15.61 19.35 1.38
CA ALA A 21 -16.81 19.51 2.20
C ALA A 21 -16.53 19.43 3.72
N LYS A 22 -15.47 18.76 4.13
CA LYS A 22 -14.99 18.69 5.51
C LYS A 22 -14.09 19.88 5.91
N GLY A 23 -13.79 20.79 4.98
CA GLY A 23 -12.93 21.95 5.21
C GLY A 23 -11.44 21.70 4.97
N VAL A 24 -11.08 20.60 4.29
CA VAL A 24 -9.72 20.33 3.82
C VAL A 24 -9.45 21.20 2.59
N GLU A 25 -8.28 21.85 2.53
CA GLU A 25 -7.84 22.55 1.34
C GLU A 25 -7.45 21.53 0.25
N VAL A 26 -8.04 21.68 -0.94
CA VAL A 26 -7.74 20.81 -2.08
C VAL A 26 -6.89 21.56 -3.09
N ARG A 27 -5.73 21.02 -3.44
CA ARG A 27 -4.83 21.53 -4.48
C ARG A 27 -4.65 20.48 -5.57
N VAL A 28 -4.63 20.92 -6.83
CA VAL A 28 -4.48 19.99 -7.97
C VAL A 28 -3.04 19.96 -8.44
N ALA A 29 -2.43 18.78 -8.39
CA ALA A 29 -1.13 18.52 -8.99
C ALA A 29 -0.99 17.01 -9.29
N ASP A 30 -0.38 16.70 -10.43
CA ASP A 30 0.10 15.36 -10.74
C ASP A 30 1.57 15.23 -10.33
N TYR A 31 2.00 14.04 -9.92
CA TYR A 31 3.39 13.78 -9.55
C TYR A 31 4.36 13.94 -10.74
N ALA A 32 3.87 13.90 -11.96
CA ALA A 32 4.64 14.17 -13.16
C ALA A 32 4.78 15.68 -13.46
N ASP A 33 3.96 16.55 -12.89
CA ASP A 33 3.96 18.01 -13.10
C ASP A 33 4.73 18.73 -11.97
N THR A 34 6.02 18.96 -12.19
CA THR A 34 6.91 19.60 -11.21
C THR A 34 6.51 21.04 -10.89
N ASP A 35 5.95 21.78 -11.86
CA ASP A 35 5.51 23.16 -11.65
C ASP A 35 4.25 23.22 -10.78
N ALA A 36 3.30 22.31 -11.03
CA ALA A 36 2.10 22.18 -10.20
C ALA A 36 2.44 21.72 -8.78
N LEU A 37 3.36 20.76 -8.62
CA LEU A 37 3.85 20.30 -7.31
C LEU A 37 4.49 21.44 -6.52
N GLY A 38 5.36 22.24 -7.15
CA GLY A 38 6.00 23.39 -6.51
C GLY A 38 4.99 24.39 -5.96
N LYS A 39 3.89 24.65 -6.71
CA LYS A 39 2.79 25.51 -6.25
C LYS A 39 1.95 24.85 -5.15
N ALA A 40 1.69 23.57 -5.30
CA ALA A 40 0.85 22.82 -4.37
C ALA A 40 1.50 22.65 -2.98
N LEU A 41 2.83 22.70 -2.89
CA LEU A 41 3.57 22.54 -1.63
C LEU A 41 3.89 23.86 -0.91
N VAL A 42 3.49 25.01 -1.44
CA VAL A 42 3.71 26.30 -0.78
C VAL A 42 3.01 26.32 0.58
N GLY A 43 3.78 26.62 1.64
CA GLY A 43 3.29 26.73 3.03
C GLY A 43 2.94 25.38 3.69
N VAL A 44 3.43 24.28 3.14
CA VAL A 44 3.26 22.93 3.72
C VAL A 44 4.48 22.59 4.57
N ASP A 45 4.29 22.31 5.85
CA ASP A 45 5.35 21.94 6.78
C ASP A 45 5.68 20.43 6.73
N LYS A 46 4.66 19.58 6.59
CA LYS A 46 4.80 18.12 6.58
C LYS A 46 4.12 17.51 5.35
N VAL A 47 4.78 16.59 4.70
CA VAL A 47 4.27 15.87 3.52
C VAL A 47 4.09 14.40 3.84
N LEU A 48 2.96 13.82 3.43
CA LEU A 48 2.82 12.40 3.22
C LEU A 48 2.92 12.10 1.72
N LEU A 49 4.02 11.47 1.32
CA LEU A 49 4.17 10.92 -0.01
C LEU A 49 3.56 9.52 -0.05
N ILE A 50 2.34 9.43 -0.57
CA ILE A 50 1.68 8.13 -0.84
C ILE A 50 2.25 7.60 -2.16
N SER A 51 2.74 6.37 -2.15
CA SER A 51 3.37 5.77 -3.33
C SER A 51 2.43 5.73 -4.54
N SER A 52 2.98 6.11 -5.70
CA SER A 52 2.28 6.03 -6.98
C SER A 52 1.96 4.57 -7.35
N ASN A 53 0.86 4.38 -8.05
CA ASN A 53 0.46 3.08 -8.62
C ASN A 53 0.99 2.86 -10.06
N GLU A 54 1.74 3.79 -10.60
CA GLU A 54 2.27 3.73 -11.97
C GLU A 54 3.65 3.04 -11.97
N VAL A 55 3.62 1.70 -12.01
CA VAL A 55 4.84 0.87 -12.08
C VAL A 55 5.66 1.25 -13.31
N GLY A 56 6.97 1.37 -13.14
CA GLY A 56 7.89 1.86 -14.19
C GLY A 56 8.04 3.39 -14.25
N GLN A 57 7.10 4.15 -13.66
CA GLN A 57 7.18 5.62 -13.55
C GLN A 57 7.24 6.07 -12.09
N ARG A 58 6.97 5.17 -11.15
CA ARG A 58 6.85 5.46 -9.72
C ARG A 58 8.06 6.20 -9.17
N PHE A 59 9.27 5.72 -9.41
CA PHE A 59 10.47 6.38 -8.89
C PHE A 59 10.62 7.81 -9.43
N ALA A 60 10.42 8.01 -10.74
CA ALA A 60 10.51 9.35 -11.33
C ALA A 60 9.49 10.33 -10.73
N GLN A 61 8.26 9.87 -10.51
CA GLN A 61 7.19 10.64 -9.88
C GLN A 61 7.51 10.95 -8.40
N HIS A 62 8.00 9.98 -7.64
CA HIS A 62 8.38 10.19 -6.24
C HIS A 62 9.54 11.18 -6.11
N ARG A 63 10.55 11.09 -6.98
CA ARG A 63 11.65 12.06 -7.05
C ARG A 63 11.14 13.48 -7.24
N ASN A 64 10.20 13.69 -8.16
CA ASN A 64 9.61 15.02 -8.40
C ASN A 64 8.97 15.57 -7.13
N VAL A 65 8.23 14.73 -6.35
CA VAL A 65 7.62 15.16 -5.08
C VAL A 65 8.68 15.50 -4.04
N ILE A 66 9.73 14.67 -3.91
CA ILE A 66 10.83 14.89 -2.94
C ILE A 66 11.58 16.18 -3.29
N ASP A 67 11.89 16.41 -4.56
CA ASP A 67 12.57 17.62 -5.04
C ASP A 67 11.72 18.88 -4.81
N ALA A 68 10.41 18.80 -5.12
CA ALA A 68 9.48 19.89 -4.88
C ALA A 68 9.31 20.17 -3.37
N ALA A 69 9.25 19.15 -2.52
CA ALA A 69 9.17 19.30 -1.06
C ALA A 69 10.44 19.96 -0.51
N THR A 70 11.62 19.53 -0.97
CA THR A 70 12.91 20.14 -0.60
C THR A 70 12.96 21.61 -1.00
N SER A 71 12.56 21.92 -2.23
CA SER A 71 12.56 23.28 -2.77
C SER A 71 11.55 24.20 -2.08
N ALA A 72 10.41 23.67 -1.63
CA ALA A 72 9.39 24.41 -0.91
C ALA A 72 9.74 24.63 0.59
N GLY A 73 10.82 24.04 1.09
CA GLY A 73 11.23 24.13 2.49
C GLY A 73 10.38 23.29 3.44
N VAL A 74 9.81 22.20 2.96
CA VAL A 74 9.10 21.22 3.80
C VAL A 74 10.03 20.72 4.89
N LEU A 75 9.52 20.67 6.12
CA LEU A 75 10.32 20.30 7.30
C LEU A 75 10.41 18.79 7.50
N TYR A 76 9.40 18.04 7.07
CA TYR A 76 9.31 16.60 7.30
C TYR A 76 8.53 15.88 6.21
N LEU A 77 9.00 14.71 5.80
CA LEU A 77 8.31 13.86 4.82
C LEU A 77 8.15 12.42 5.34
N ALA A 78 6.93 11.92 5.40
CA ALA A 78 6.65 10.50 5.57
C ALA A 78 6.38 9.86 4.20
N TYR A 79 6.95 8.69 3.95
CA TYR A 79 6.81 7.97 2.68
C TYR A 79 6.21 6.58 2.88
N THR A 80 5.18 6.23 2.11
CA THR A 80 4.62 4.86 2.11
C THR A 80 5.39 3.98 1.13
N SER A 81 6.24 3.13 1.68
CA SER A 81 7.05 2.12 0.99
C SER A 81 6.38 0.74 1.05
N ILE A 82 7.10 -0.31 0.70
CA ILE A 82 6.69 -1.70 0.82
C ILE A 82 7.54 -2.43 1.87
N THR A 83 6.95 -3.41 2.56
CA THR A 83 7.66 -4.27 3.51
C THR A 83 8.91 -4.90 2.89
N LYS A 84 9.99 -4.99 3.69
CA LYS A 84 11.28 -5.54 3.27
C LYS A 84 11.85 -4.91 1.98
N ALA A 85 11.57 -3.64 1.66
CA ALA A 85 11.89 -3.03 0.36
C ALA A 85 13.32 -3.26 -0.13
N THR A 86 14.30 -3.32 0.79
CA THR A 86 15.73 -3.49 0.47
C THR A 86 16.18 -4.95 0.30
N GLU A 87 15.32 -5.93 0.63
CA GLU A 87 15.65 -7.35 0.65
C GLU A 87 14.67 -8.20 -0.17
N SER A 88 13.57 -7.59 -0.61
CA SER A 88 12.43 -8.30 -1.21
C SER A 88 12.64 -8.59 -2.69
N SER A 89 12.32 -9.81 -3.11
CA SER A 89 12.18 -10.19 -4.52
C SER A 89 10.84 -9.77 -5.13
N ASN A 90 9.96 -9.11 -4.35
CA ASN A 90 8.69 -8.60 -4.84
C ASN A 90 8.93 -7.62 -6.01
N PRO A 91 8.26 -7.77 -7.16
CA PRO A 91 8.49 -6.93 -8.32
C PRO A 91 8.19 -5.43 -8.10
N LEU A 92 7.48 -5.09 -7.03
CA LEU A 92 7.26 -3.70 -6.62
C LEU A 92 8.46 -3.10 -5.86
N ALA A 93 9.32 -3.91 -5.24
CA ALA A 93 10.36 -3.45 -4.32
C ALA A 93 11.42 -2.55 -4.95
N PRO A 94 11.91 -2.75 -6.19
CA PRO A 94 12.99 -1.95 -6.75
C PRO A 94 12.73 -0.45 -6.80
N GLU A 95 11.52 -0.02 -7.19
CA GLU A 95 11.18 1.41 -7.25
C GLU A 95 10.98 2.00 -5.83
N HIS A 96 10.53 1.20 -4.88
CA HIS A 96 10.44 1.61 -3.48
C HIS A 96 11.83 1.77 -2.88
N GLN A 97 12.75 0.83 -3.11
CA GLN A 97 14.14 0.92 -2.67
C GLN A 97 14.81 2.18 -3.22
N GLN A 98 14.71 2.43 -4.54
CA GLN A 98 15.25 3.64 -5.16
C GLN A 98 14.69 4.93 -4.52
N THR A 99 13.39 4.93 -4.18
CA THR A 99 12.75 6.06 -3.52
C THR A 99 13.28 6.25 -2.09
N GLU A 100 13.44 5.18 -1.30
CA GLU A 100 14.01 5.24 0.05
C GLU A 100 15.45 5.79 0.01
N GLU A 101 16.28 5.30 -0.91
CA GLU A 101 17.66 5.75 -1.10
C GLU A 101 17.72 7.25 -1.50
N TYR A 102 16.85 7.67 -2.41
CA TYR A 102 16.76 9.05 -2.85
C TYR A 102 16.30 9.98 -1.73
N LEU A 103 15.29 9.57 -0.98
CA LEU A 103 14.78 10.31 0.18
C LEU A 103 15.83 10.45 1.26
N ALA A 104 16.58 9.38 1.56
CA ALA A 104 17.68 9.43 2.52
C ALA A 104 18.80 10.40 2.10
N ALA A 105 19.05 10.55 0.81
CA ALA A 105 20.04 11.47 0.26
C ALA A 105 19.54 12.93 0.14
N SER A 106 18.23 13.18 0.27
CA SER A 106 17.62 14.49 0.03
C SER A 106 17.93 15.54 1.11
N GLY A 107 18.34 15.11 2.31
CA GLY A 107 18.52 15.96 3.47
C GLY A 107 17.23 16.32 4.22
N LEU A 108 16.05 15.90 3.73
CA LEU A 108 14.79 16.08 4.47
C LEU A 108 14.73 15.18 5.71
N ALA A 109 14.27 15.72 6.82
CA ALA A 109 13.84 14.88 7.92
C ALA A 109 12.69 13.99 7.45
N HIS A 110 12.82 12.69 7.64
CA HIS A 110 11.84 11.77 7.05
C HIS A 110 11.59 10.51 7.87
N THR A 111 10.51 9.83 7.54
CA THR A 111 10.17 8.48 8.03
C THR A 111 9.72 7.63 6.87
N VAL A 112 10.17 6.38 6.83
CA VAL A 112 9.71 5.39 5.86
C VAL A 112 8.70 4.47 6.53
N LEU A 113 7.52 4.34 5.92
CA LEU A 113 6.42 3.48 6.33
C LEU A 113 6.33 2.32 5.33
N ARG A 114 6.95 1.20 5.63
CA ARG A 114 6.95 0.01 4.79
C ARG A 114 5.68 -0.79 5.05
N ASN A 115 4.64 -0.50 4.25
CA ASN A 115 3.37 -1.19 4.33
C ASN A 115 3.48 -2.61 3.76
N ASN A 116 2.95 -3.58 4.48
CA ASN A 116 2.69 -4.92 3.96
C ASN A 116 1.47 -4.89 3.01
N TRP A 117 0.91 -6.02 2.69
CA TRP A 117 -0.22 -6.17 1.78
C TRP A 117 -1.52 -5.62 2.36
N TYR A 118 -2.48 -5.25 1.49
CA TYR A 118 -3.77 -4.73 1.92
C TYR A 118 -4.83 -5.83 1.91
N HIS A 119 -5.61 -5.98 2.97
CA HIS A 119 -6.77 -6.86 3.01
C HIS A 119 -7.78 -6.55 1.90
N GLU A 120 -7.92 -5.29 1.52
CA GLU A 120 -8.82 -4.84 0.44
C GLU A 120 -8.44 -5.37 -0.94
N ASN A 121 -7.21 -5.84 -1.14
CA ASN A 121 -6.82 -6.49 -2.39
C ASN A 121 -7.58 -7.82 -2.62
N TYR A 122 -8.06 -8.44 -1.55
CA TYR A 122 -8.87 -9.65 -1.61
C TYR A 122 -10.36 -9.38 -1.85
N GLN A 123 -10.88 -8.19 -1.52
CA GLN A 123 -12.31 -7.86 -1.67
C GLN A 123 -12.79 -8.00 -3.12
N ALA A 124 -11.97 -7.60 -4.10
CA ALA A 124 -12.33 -7.70 -5.51
C ALA A 124 -12.54 -9.14 -5.99
N GLN A 125 -11.98 -10.12 -5.29
CA GLN A 125 -12.08 -11.54 -5.64
C GLN A 125 -13.34 -12.20 -5.02
N LEU A 126 -13.99 -11.55 -4.04
CA LEU A 126 -15.10 -12.12 -3.28
C LEU A 126 -16.23 -12.68 -4.16
N PRO A 127 -16.74 -11.98 -5.21
CA PRO A 127 -17.81 -12.53 -6.03
C PRO A 127 -17.41 -13.82 -6.76
N ALA A 128 -16.24 -13.84 -7.37
CA ALA A 128 -15.75 -15.00 -8.12
C ALA A 128 -15.46 -16.21 -7.21
N ILE A 129 -14.89 -15.95 -6.02
CA ILE A 129 -14.63 -17.00 -5.04
C ILE A 129 -15.93 -17.53 -4.44
N ALA A 130 -16.94 -16.67 -4.19
CA ALA A 130 -18.25 -17.10 -3.70
C ALA A 130 -18.98 -18.00 -4.72
N GLU A 131 -18.78 -17.79 -6.01
CA GLU A 131 -19.36 -18.61 -7.08
C GLU A 131 -18.61 -19.93 -7.26
N SER A 132 -17.27 -19.89 -7.28
CA SER A 132 -16.44 -21.06 -7.59
C SER A 132 -16.12 -21.96 -6.40
N GLY A 133 -16.12 -21.41 -5.17
CA GLY A 133 -15.61 -22.09 -3.96
C GLY A 133 -14.09 -22.29 -3.99
N VAL A 134 -13.34 -21.61 -4.85
CA VAL A 134 -11.90 -21.85 -5.04
C VAL A 134 -11.12 -20.53 -4.98
N LEU A 135 -10.07 -20.50 -4.17
CA LEU A 135 -9.01 -19.49 -4.21
C LEU A 135 -7.79 -20.10 -4.89
N ALA A 136 -7.53 -19.72 -6.13
CA ALA A 136 -6.36 -20.19 -6.87
C ALA A 136 -5.24 -19.12 -6.88
N ALA A 137 -4.01 -19.48 -6.51
CA ALA A 137 -2.85 -18.59 -6.55
C ALA A 137 -1.53 -19.38 -6.65
N ALA A 138 -0.49 -18.73 -7.16
CA ALA A 138 0.84 -19.32 -7.27
C ALA A 138 1.73 -19.03 -6.04
N ALA A 139 1.09 -18.86 -4.87
CA ALA A 139 1.76 -18.47 -3.62
C ALA A 139 2.27 -19.66 -2.78
N GLY A 140 2.03 -20.91 -3.21
CA GLY A 140 2.52 -22.11 -2.50
C GLY A 140 2.12 -22.09 -1.02
N ASP A 141 3.10 -22.28 -0.13
CA ASP A 141 2.94 -22.23 1.33
C ASP A 141 3.25 -20.83 1.91
N GLY A 142 3.41 -19.83 1.05
CA GLY A 142 3.71 -18.45 1.44
C GLY A 142 2.63 -17.84 2.31
N LYS A 143 3.05 -16.86 3.13
CA LYS A 143 2.15 -16.17 4.06
C LYS A 143 2.18 -14.67 3.83
N VAL A 144 1.08 -14.01 4.22
CA VAL A 144 0.93 -12.57 4.06
C VAL A 144 0.46 -11.96 5.38
N ALA A 145 1.26 -11.06 5.94
CA ALA A 145 0.92 -10.30 7.14
C ALA A 145 0.19 -8.99 6.76
N ALA A 146 -0.92 -9.12 6.02
CA ALA A 146 -1.69 -7.98 5.55
C ALA A 146 -2.42 -7.25 6.68
N ALA A 147 -2.70 -5.95 6.47
CA ALA A 147 -3.58 -5.17 7.31
C ALA A 147 -4.56 -4.37 6.45
N SER A 148 -5.58 -3.74 7.07
CA SER A 148 -6.52 -2.90 6.34
C SER A 148 -5.87 -1.56 5.94
N ARG A 149 -6.32 -0.98 4.82
CA ARG A 149 -5.90 0.37 4.43
C ARG A 149 -6.20 1.40 5.52
N LYS A 150 -7.27 1.17 6.28
CA LYS A 150 -7.62 2.03 7.41
C LYS A 150 -6.58 1.94 8.53
N ASP A 151 -6.09 0.75 8.87
CA ASP A 151 -5.07 0.59 9.89
C ASP A 151 -3.75 1.26 9.49
N PHE A 152 -3.34 1.09 8.23
CA PHE A 152 -2.17 1.79 7.69
C PHE A 152 -2.35 3.31 7.75
N ALA A 153 -3.54 3.83 7.40
CA ALA A 153 -3.85 5.25 7.48
C ALA A 153 -3.84 5.77 8.92
N ASP A 154 -4.42 5.02 9.87
CA ASP A 154 -4.43 5.36 11.31
C ASP A 154 -2.99 5.41 11.85
N GLY A 155 -2.15 4.42 11.54
CA GLY A 155 -0.73 4.39 11.92
C GLY A 155 0.06 5.56 11.30
N THR A 156 -0.14 5.81 10.01
CA THR A 156 0.46 6.94 9.30
C THR A 156 0.06 8.28 9.92
N ALA A 157 -1.22 8.45 10.26
CA ALA A 157 -1.70 9.65 10.92
C ALA A 157 -1.03 9.87 12.29
N LYS A 158 -0.78 8.80 13.05
CA LYS A 158 0.00 8.89 14.30
C LYS A 158 1.41 9.39 14.06
N VAL A 159 2.12 8.83 13.08
CA VAL A 159 3.49 9.25 12.73
C VAL A 159 3.52 10.73 12.32
N LEU A 160 2.54 11.23 11.59
CA LEU A 160 2.49 12.63 11.15
C LEU A 160 2.13 13.61 12.28
N THR A 161 1.41 13.15 13.32
CA THR A 161 0.82 14.02 14.36
C THR A 161 1.47 13.89 15.72
N THR A 162 2.45 13.02 15.90
CA THR A 162 3.23 12.87 17.13
C THR A 162 4.71 13.02 16.82
N ASP A 163 5.54 13.18 17.86
CA ASP A 163 6.98 13.41 17.73
C ASP A 163 7.77 12.09 17.88
N GLY A 164 9.06 12.13 17.50
CA GLY A 164 9.99 11.03 17.72
C GLY A 164 10.03 9.98 16.60
N HIS A 165 9.48 10.31 15.44
CA HIS A 165 9.44 9.42 14.29
C HIS A 165 10.50 9.68 13.23
N GLU A 166 11.20 10.82 13.31
CA GLU A 166 12.26 11.21 12.37
C GLU A 166 13.38 10.16 12.30
N GLY A 167 13.81 9.84 11.09
CA GLY A 167 14.86 8.86 10.81
C GLY A 167 14.44 7.41 11.07
N LYS A 168 13.16 7.14 11.31
CA LYS A 168 12.66 5.77 11.52
C LYS A 168 12.23 5.12 10.21
N VAL A 169 12.42 3.81 10.17
CA VAL A 169 11.82 2.91 9.19
C VAL A 169 10.89 1.97 9.96
N TYR A 170 9.63 1.99 9.65
CA TYR A 170 8.62 1.14 10.29
C TYR A 170 8.14 0.08 9.31
N GLU A 171 8.12 -1.17 9.73
CA GLU A 171 7.46 -2.25 9.03
C GLU A 171 6.00 -2.33 9.50
N PHE A 172 5.09 -1.77 8.74
CA PHE A 172 3.66 -1.80 9.03
C PHE A 172 3.04 -3.09 8.50
N THR A 173 2.61 -3.94 9.40
CA THR A 173 2.08 -5.28 9.11
C THR A 173 0.82 -5.55 9.91
N GLY A 174 0.05 -6.56 9.50
CA GLY A 174 -0.97 -7.16 10.35
C GLY A 174 -0.36 -7.94 11.51
N ASP A 175 -1.17 -8.22 12.52
CA ASP A 175 -0.74 -8.95 13.72
C ASP A 175 -0.50 -10.46 13.46
N THR A 176 -0.92 -10.96 12.30
CA THR A 176 -0.82 -12.38 11.93
C THR A 176 -0.49 -12.52 10.45
N ALA A 177 0.47 -13.40 10.14
CA ALA A 177 0.74 -13.80 8.77
C ALA A 177 -0.17 -14.98 8.38
N LEU A 178 -1.10 -14.73 7.46
CA LEU A 178 -2.07 -15.70 6.97
C LEU A 178 -1.50 -16.48 5.78
N SER A 179 -1.64 -17.82 5.80
CA SER A 179 -1.46 -18.65 4.61
C SER A 179 -2.63 -18.47 3.64
N TYR A 180 -2.48 -18.90 2.40
CA TYR A 180 -3.60 -18.87 1.45
C TYR A 180 -4.75 -19.83 1.85
N ALA A 181 -4.48 -20.87 2.63
CA ALA A 181 -5.51 -21.69 3.26
C ALA A 181 -6.30 -20.88 4.31
N ASP A 182 -5.61 -20.11 5.18
CA ASP A 182 -6.28 -19.23 6.15
C ASP A 182 -7.10 -18.13 5.43
N ILE A 183 -6.62 -17.63 4.29
CA ILE A 183 -7.34 -16.65 3.48
C ILE A 183 -8.60 -17.31 2.85
N ALA A 184 -8.50 -18.54 2.34
CA ALA A 184 -9.65 -19.29 1.84
C ALA A 184 -10.69 -19.53 2.95
N ASP A 185 -10.25 -19.90 4.14
CA ASP A 185 -11.13 -20.04 5.31
C ASP A 185 -11.84 -18.72 5.66
N ALA A 186 -11.15 -17.58 5.57
CA ALA A 186 -11.76 -16.26 5.77
C ALA A 186 -12.86 -15.97 4.74
N PHE A 187 -12.64 -16.30 3.46
CA PHE A 187 -13.69 -16.23 2.44
C PHE A 187 -14.87 -17.13 2.78
N GLY A 188 -14.61 -18.37 3.18
CA GLY A 188 -15.66 -19.32 3.59
C GLY A 188 -16.53 -18.80 4.73
N GLN A 189 -15.92 -18.15 5.75
CA GLN A 189 -16.65 -17.51 6.87
C GLN A 189 -17.57 -16.36 6.41
N VAL A 190 -17.25 -15.69 5.32
CA VAL A 190 -18.02 -14.55 4.80
C VAL A 190 -19.11 -15.02 3.83
N THR A 191 -18.77 -15.96 2.94
CA THR A 191 -19.71 -16.49 1.94
C THR A 191 -20.71 -17.50 2.51
N GLY A 192 -20.39 -18.09 3.67
CA GLY A 192 -21.18 -19.18 4.28
C GLY A 192 -21.04 -20.53 3.54
N SER A 193 -20.03 -20.67 2.69
CA SER A 193 -19.74 -21.86 1.90
C SER A 193 -18.29 -22.29 2.06
N GLU A 194 -17.98 -23.55 1.87
CA GLU A 194 -16.59 -24.02 1.86
C GLU A 194 -15.82 -23.35 0.71
N VAL A 195 -14.65 -22.78 1.02
CA VAL A 195 -13.70 -22.26 0.02
C VAL A 195 -12.37 -22.97 0.22
N VAL A 196 -11.83 -23.52 -0.86
CA VAL A 196 -10.58 -24.28 -0.84
C VAL A 196 -9.46 -23.52 -1.52
N TYR A 197 -8.30 -23.45 -0.88
CA TYR A 197 -7.10 -22.98 -1.56
C TYR A 197 -6.58 -24.03 -2.55
N GLN A 198 -6.45 -23.65 -3.80
CA GLN A 198 -5.86 -24.47 -4.85
C GLN A 198 -4.53 -23.87 -5.29
N PRO A 199 -3.38 -24.43 -4.86
CA PRO A 199 -2.11 -23.97 -5.37
C PRO A 199 -1.99 -24.31 -6.86
N VAL A 200 -1.59 -23.32 -7.66
CA VAL A 200 -1.37 -23.43 -9.10
C VAL A 200 0.02 -22.93 -9.45
N THR A 201 0.47 -23.16 -10.69
CA THR A 201 1.74 -22.60 -11.15
C THR A 201 1.58 -21.14 -11.59
N ALA A 202 2.69 -20.38 -11.64
CA ALA A 202 2.69 -19.03 -12.19
C ALA A 202 2.19 -19.01 -13.65
N ALA A 203 2.52 -20.05 -14.43
CA ALA A 203 2.05 -20.18 -15.81
C ALA A 203 0.52 -20.37 -15.89
N ASP A 204 -0.08 -21.11 -14.96
CA ASP A 204 -1.53 -21.27 -14.90
C ASP A 204 -2.23 -19.95 -14.55
N VAL A 205 -1.65 -19.15 -13.62
CA VAL A 205 -2.16 -17.80 -13.27
C VAL A 205 -2.14 -16.90 -14.50
N VAL A 206 -1.01 -16.85 -15.21
CA VAL A 206 -0.89 -16.05 -16.46
C VAL A 206 -1.92 -16.50 -17.49
N ALA A 207 -2.04 -17.81 -17.74
CA ALA A 207 -2.98 -18.35 -18.73
C ALA A 207 -4.44 -17.99 -18.39
N ALA A 208 -4.83 -18.12 -17.11
CA ALA A 208 -6.17 -17.79 -16.66
C ALA A 208 -6.49 -16.29 -16.81
N MET A 209 -5.53 -15.42 -16.45
CA MET A 209 -5.69 -13.96 -16.55
C MET A 209 -5.77 -13.50 -18.01
N VAL A 210 -4.93 -14.04 -18.90
CA VAL A 210 -4.99 -13.75 -20.34
C VAL A 210 -6.32 -14.22 -20.93
N GLN A 211 -6.81 -15.39 -20.53
CA GLN A 211 -8.13 -15.87 -20.94
C GLN A 211 -9.27 -14.97 -20.44
N ALA A 212 -9.09 -14.33 -19.27
CA ALA A 212 -10.02 -13.34 -18.73
C ALA A 212 -9.90 -11.94 -19.38
N GLY A 213 -8.98 -11.77 -20.35
CA GLY A 213 -8.83 -10.54 -21.15
C GLY A 213 -7.75 -9.56 -20.67
N LEU A 214 -6.90 -9.94 -19.71
CA LEU A 214 -5.73 -9.15 -19.35
C LEU A 214 -4.63 -9.35 -20.40
N ASP A 215 -3.79 -8.33 -20.58
CA ASP A 215 -2.57 -8.48 -21.36
C ASP A 215 -1.53 -9.36 -20.64
N GLU A 216 -0.62 -9.97 -21.41
CA GLU A 216 0.35 -10.94 -20.89
C GLU A 216 1.36 -10.30 -19.91
N GLU A 217 1.72 -9.02 -20.10
CA GLU A 217 2.63 -8.31 -19.24
C GLU A 217 2.00 -8.10 -17.85
N THR A 218 0.77 -7.62 -17.81
CA THR A 218 -0.01 -7.45 -16.55
C THR A 218 -0.22 -8.79 -15.86
N ALA A 219 -0.60 -9.85 -16.60
CA ALA A 219 -0.77 -11.18 -16.04
C ALA A 219 0.54 -11.75 -15.46
N GLY A 220 1.65 -11.56 -16.17
CA GLY A 220 3.00 -11.95 -15.72
C GLY A 220 3.41 -11.22 -14.45
N PHE A 221 3.11 -9.93 -14.36
CA PHE A 221 3.41 -9.14 -13.17
C PHE A 221 2.63 -9.63 -11.93
N VAL A 222 1.34 -9.95 -12.07
CA VAL A 222 0.55 -10.51 -10.95
C VAL A 222 1.08 -11.86 -10.53
N ALA A 223 1.40 -12.74 -11.48
CA ALA A 223 1.98 -14.06 -11.17
C ALA A 223 3.35 -13.95 -10.48
N ALA A 224 4.15 -12.93 -10.81
CA ALA A 224 5.43 -12.66 -10.14
C ALA A 224 5.22 -12.20 -8.67
N ILE A 225 4.15 -11.45 -8.37
CA ILE A 225 3.79 -11.12 -6.99
C ILE A 225 3.48 -12.40 -6.21
N ASP A 226 2.63 -13.30 -6.73
CA ASP A 226 2.31 -14.57 -6.07
C ASP A 226 3.58 -15.40 -5.80
N THR A 227 4.47 -15.49 -6.80
CA THR A 227 5.75 -16.19 -6.66
C THR A 227 6.60 -15.57 -5.54
N SER A 228 6.65 -14.26 -5.47
CA SER A 228 7.39 -13.57 -4.40
C SER A 228 6.79 -13.85 -3.01
N ILE A 229 5.47 -14.01 -2.92
CA ILE A 229 4.81 -14.41 -1.67
C ILE A 229 5.23 -15.82 -1.27
N ALA A 230 5.33 -16.75 -2.23
CA ALA A 230 5.86 -18.10 -1.97
C ALA A 230 7.29 -18.06 -1.42
N GLU A 231 8.08 -17.05 -1.75
CA GLU A 231 9.43 -16.81 -1.26
C GLU A 231 9.49 -16.09 0.10
N GLY A 232 8.33 -15.78 0.71
CA GLY A 232 8.24 -15.16 2.05
C GLY A 232 8.44 -13.65 2.07
N THR A 233 8.19 -12.95 0.96
CA THR A 233 8.38 -11.48 0.91
C THR A 233 7.40 -10.71 1.77
N LEU A 234 6.23 -11.29 2.09
CA LEU A 234 5.15 -10.65 2.84
C LEU A 234 4.85 -11.34 4.18
N ASP A 235 5.68 -12.25 4.65
CA ASP A 235 5.44 -13.05 5.87
C ASP A 235 5.84 -12.36 7.18
N LEU A 236 6.54 -11.21 7.08
CA LEU A 236 7.00 -10.46 8.25
C LEU A 236 5.83 -9.97 9.10
N VAL A 237 5.86 -10.29 10.38
CA VAL A 237 4.95 -9.76 11.40
C VAL A 237 5.73 -8.83 12.32
N ASP A 238 5.26 -7.59 12.46
CA ASP A 238 5.76 -6.59 13.40
C ASP A 238 4.58 -5.97 14.18
N SER A 239 4.77 -5.73 15.45
CA SER A 239 3.72 -5.20 16.35
C SER A 239 3.57 -3.68 16.31
N ILE A 240 4.45 -2.97 15.59
CA ILE A 240 4.51 -1.51 15.67
C ILE A 240 3.23 -0.82 15.18
N LEU A 241 2.57 -1.36 14.16
CA LEU A 241 1.31 -0.79 13.68
C LEU A 241 0.24 -0.85 14.76
N GLY A 242 0.03 -2.03 15.38
CA GLY A 242 -0.93 -2.21 16.48
C GLY A 242 -0.62 -1.31 17.68
N GLN A 243 0.68 -1.13 18.02
CA GLN A 243 1.11 -0.22 19.09
C GLN A 243 0.77 1.24 18.77
N LEU A 244 1.03 1.71 17.55
CA LEU A 244 0.75 3.09 17.14
C LEU A 244 -0.74 3.40 17.12
N ILE A 245 -1.56 2.47 16.62
CA ILE A 245 -3.03 2.67 16.55
C ILE A 245 -3.72 2.36 17.89
N GLY A 246 -3.02 1.73 18.84
CA GLY A 246 -3.54 1.44 20.19
C GLY A 246 -4.59 0.32 20.25
N ARG A 247 -4.62 -0.56 19.25
CA ARG A 247 -5.53 -1.69 19.14
C ARG A 247 -4.94 -2.77 18.20
N PRO A 248 -5.42 -4.01 18.25
CA PRO A 248 -5.12 -4.99 17.21
C PRO A 248 -5.52 -4.50 15.82
N THR A 249 -4.81 -4.97 14.80
CA THR A 249 -5.16 -4.69 13.40
C THR A 249 -6.47 -5.36 13.02
N THR A 250 -7.20 -4.74 12.10
CA THR A 250 -8.48 -5.26 11.59
C THR A 250 -8.26 -6.58 10.86
N THR A 251 -9.09 -7.60 11.15
CA THR A 251 -8.95 -8.92 10.53
C THR A 251 -9.40 -8.93 9.07
N LEU A 252 -8.90 -9.88 8.27
CA LEU A 252 -9.36 -10.07 6.89
C LEU A 252 -10.88 -10.32 6.84
N VAL A 253 -11.40 -11.12 7.76
CA VAL A 253 -12.85 -11.42 7.83
C VAL A 253 -13.68 -10.15 8.02
N ASP A 254 -13.23 -9.24 8.90
CA ASP A 254 -13.95 -7.97 9.14
C ASP A 254 -13.92 -7.06 7.91
N VAL A 255 -12.78 -7.02 7.21
CA VAL A 255 -12.65 -6.25 5.97
C VAL A 255 -13.54 -6.82 4.87
N LEU A 256 -13.57 -8.15 4.69
CA LEU A 256 -14.40 -8.80 3.69
C LEU A 256 -15.91 -8.64 3.96
N ARG A 257 -16.31 -8.59 5.24
CA ARG A 257 -17.73 -8.35 5.62
C ARG A 257 -18.20 -6.92 5.38
N ALA A 258 -17.26 -5.97 5.31
CA ALA A 258 -17.56 -4.56 5.08
C ALA A 258 -17.59 -4.19 3.59
N ALA A 259 -17.40 -5.17 2.69
CA ALA A 259 -17.33 -5.00 1.24
C ALA A 259 -18.71 -4.76 0.57
#